data_8393b01bb87265f0d5dac997e70b57e7
#
_entry.id   8393b01bb87265f0d5dac997e70b57e7
#
_cell.length_a   1.000
_cell.length_b   1.000
_cell.length_c   1.000
_cell.angle_alpha   90.00
_cell.angle_beta   90.00
_cell.angle_gamma   90.00
#
_symmetry.space_group_name_H-M   'P 1'
#
loop_
_entity.id
_entity.type
_entity.pdbx_description
1 polymer ?
#
loop_
_entity_poly.entity_id
_entity_poly.type
_entity_poly.pdbx_seq_one_letter_code
_entity_poly.pdbx_strand_id
1 'polypeptide(L)'
;MFAVIRHYHFNPEDGAEIDRRIREEFVPIVKKAKGFVRYYWLDTGDGEGASVSVFKDKAGADESVRLAADYVKEHLSKLLTQKPEIIEGPIKAHD
;
A
#
# COMPACT_ATOMS: atom_id res chain seq x y z
N MET A 1 -15.91 -8.30 1.49
CA MET A 1 -14.69 -7.57 1.08
C MET A 1 -13.65 -7.61 2.18
N PHE A 2 -12.39 -7.46 1.78
CA PHE A 2 -11.24 -7.55 2.67
C PHE A 2 -10.34 -6.34 2.43
N ALA A 3 -9.83 -5.72 3.50
CA ALA A 3 -8.98 -4.53 3.36
C ALA A 3 -7.59 -4.78 3.95
N VAL A 4 -6.58 -4.18 3.33
CA VAL A 4 -5.20 -4.18 3.80
C VAL A 4 -4.78 -2.73 3.99
N ILE A 5 -4.29 -2.40 5.17
CA ILE A 5 -3.76 -1.07 5.46
C ILE A 5 -2.27 -1.21 5.74
N ARG A 6 -1.45 -0.38 5.09
CA ARG A 6 0.00 -0.38 5.26
C ARG A 6 0.41 1.03 5.68
N HIS A 7 1.17 1.13 6.77
CA HIS A 7 1.66 2.40 7.31
C HIS A 7 3.15 2.51 7.05
N TYR A 8 3.55 3.61 6.41
CA TYR A 8 4.91 3.83 5.94
C TYR A 8 5.56 5.01 6.67
N HIS A 9 6.88 4.91 6.88
CA HIS A 9 7.69 5.99 7.45
C HIS A 9 8.84 6.30 6.51
N PHE A 10 9.06 7.58 6.24
CA PHE A 10 10.11 8.04 5.33
C PHE A 10 10.54 9.44 5.73
N ASN A 11 11.65 9.92 5.15
CA ASN A 11 12.07 11.30 5.37
C ASN A 11 11.09 12.23 4.64
N PRO A 12 10.61 13.31 5.28
CA PRO A 12 9.63 14.21 4.64
C PRO A 12 10.05 14.70 3.26
N GLU A 13 11.34 14.89 3.03
CA GLU A 13 11.88 15.35 1.74
C GLU A 13 11.69 14.32 0.63
N ASP A 14 11.48 13.06 0.95
CA ASP A 14 11.28 11.99 -0.03
C ASP A 14 9.81 11.75 -0.36
N GLY A 15 8.89 12.47 0.30
CA GLY A 15 7.46 12.25 0.15
C GLY A 15 6.97 12.37 -1.29
N ALA A 16 7.38 13.41 -2.00
CA ALA A 16 6.94 13.62 -3.38
C ALA A 16 7.41 12.50 -4.31
N GLU A 17 8.62 11.99 -4.09
CA GLU A 17 9.15 10.90 -4.90
C GLU A 17 8.41 9.60 -4.62
N ILE A 18 8.08 9.34 -3.34
CA ILE A 18 7.30 8.16 -2.97
C ILE A 18 5.90 8.24 -3.59
N ASP A 19 5.24 9.39 -3.50
CA ASP A 19 3.93 9.60 -4.12
C ASP A 19 3.97 9.26 -5.61
N ARG A 20 4.99 9.75 -6.30
CA ARG A 20 5.15 9.51 -7.73
C ARG A 20 5.33 8.04 -8.04
N ARG A 21 6.22 7.36 -7.31
CA ARG A 21 6.49 5.93 -7.54
C ARG A 21 5.25 5.08 -7.28
N ILE A 22 4.52 5.37 -6.21
CA ILE A 22 3.31 4.61 -5.91
C ILE A 22 2.26 4.84 -7.00
N ARG A 23 2.03 6.10 -7.37
CA ARG A 23 1.03 6.44 -8.40
C ARG A 23 1.37 5.83 -9.76
N GLU A 24 2.63 5.93 -10.17
CA GLU A 24 3.03 5.53 -11.52
C GLU A 24 3.45 4.07 -11.62
N GLU A 25 3.98 3.49 -10.56
CA GLU A 25 4.55 2.14 -10.60
C GLU A 25 3.72 1.11 -9.83
N PHE A 26 3.33 1.41 -8.58
CA PHE A 26 2.66 0.40 -7.78
C PHE A 26 1.17 0.28 -8.09
N VAL A 27 0.46 1.38 -8.33
CA VAL A 27 -0.97 1.32 -8.65
C VAL A 27 -1.24 0.38 -9.84
N PRO A 28 -0.47 0.45 -10.94
CA PRO A 28 -0.65 -0.51 -12.03
C PRO A 28 -0.43 -1.96 -11.62
N ILE A 29 0.46 -2.20 -10.66
CA ILE A 29 0.76 -3.55 -10.17
C ILE A 29 -0.40 -4.10 -9.33
N VAL A 30 -0.84 -3.33 -8.33
CA VAL A 30 -1.87 -3.80 -7.39
C VAL A 30 -3.24 -3.98 -8.08
N LYS A 31 -3.51 -3.20 -9.12
CA LYS A 31 -4.76 -3.34 -9.89
C LYS A 31 -4.89 -4.69 -10.55
N LYS A 32 -3.80 -5.40 -10.77
CA LYS A 32 -3.80 -6.73 -11.39
C LYS A 32 -4.07 -7.85 -10.39
N ALA A 33 -4.07 -7.55 -9.10
CA ALA A 33 -4.35 -8.56 -8.08
C ALA A 33 -5.79 -9.04 -8.22
N LYS A 34 -5.99 -10.34 -8.02
CA LYS A 34 -7.31 -10.96 -8.13
C LYS A 34 -8.30 -10.32 -7.17
N GLY A 35 -9.45 -9.94 -7.68
CA GLY A 35 -10.50 -9.36 -6.84
C GLY A 35 -10.24 -7.95 -6.39
N PHE A 36 -9.33 -7.25 -7.03
CA PHE A 36 -9.04 -5.85 -6.71
C PHE A 36 -10.30 -5.00 -6.83
N VAL A 37 -10.54 -4.13 -5.82
CA VAL A 37 -11.68 -3.22 -5.80
C VAL A 37 -11.20 -1.77 -5.80
N ARG A 38 -10.36 -1.38 -4.83
CA ARG A 38 -9.90 -0.01 -4.70
C ARG A 38 -8.52 0.07 -4.05
N TYR A 39 -7.82 1.16 -4.34
CA TYR A 39 -6.53 1.47 -3.73
C TYR A 39 -6.44 2.97 -3.47
N TYR A 40 -5.97 3.34 -2.28
CA TYR A 40 -5.71 4.73 -1.91
C TYR A 40 -4.32 4.83 -1.30
N TRP A 41 -3.64 5.91 -1.63
CA TRP A 41 -2.38 6.30 -0.98
C TRP A 41 -2.59 7.65 -0.33
N LEU A 42 -2.24 7.75 0.97
CA LEU A 42 -2.41 8.96 1.77
C LEU A 42 -1.07 9.45 2.26
N ASP A 43 -0.84 10.76 2.18
CA ASP A 43 0.28 11.39 2.87
C ASP A 43 -0.30 11.97 4.16
N THR A 44 0.12 11.44 5.30
CA THR A 44 -0.40 11.87 6.60
C THR A 44 0.45 12.94 7.25
N GLY A 45 1.53 13.37 6.57
CA GLY A 45 2.40 14.43 7.07
C GLY A 45 3.56 13.90 7.89
N ASP A 46 4.57 14.76 8.06
CA ASP A 46 5.74 14.49 8.92
C ASP A 46 6.51 13.21 8.56
N GLY A 47 6.54 12.84 7.29
CA GLY A 47 7.27 11.66 6.85
C GLY A 47 6.51 10.36 7.07
N GLU A 48 5.19 10.42 7.09
CA GLU A 48 4.34 9.24 7.22
C GLU A 48 3.31 9.19 6.12
N GLY A 49 2.95 7.99 5.71
CA GLY A 49 1.91 7.76 4.72
C GLY A 49 1.25 6.41 4.94
N ALA A 50 0.11 6.24 4.34
CA ALA A 50 -0.64 5.00 4.48
C ALA A 50 -1.30 4.62 3.16
N SER A 51 -1.36 3.32 2.89
CA SER A 51 -2.16 2.81 1.78
C SER A 51 -3.34 2.03 2.32
N VAL A 52 -4.45 2.11 1.59
CA VAL A 52 -5.64 1.31 1.88
C VAL A 52 -6.00 0.58 0.59
N SER A 53 -5.99 -0.74 0.65
CA SER A 53 -6.33 -1.59 -0.50
C SER A 53 -7.55 -2.42 -0.16
N VAL A 54 -8.49 -2.52 -1.09
CA VAL A 54 -9.72 -3.29 -0.87
C VAL A 54 -9.83 -4.36 -1.96
N PHE A 55 -10.16 -5.58 -1.53
CA PHE A 55 -10.30 -6.75 -2.41
C PHE A 55 -11.62 -7.46 -2.10
N LYS A 56 -12.10 -8.25 -3.07
CA LYS A 56 -13.34 -9.01 -2.88
C LYS A 56 -13.21 -10.03 -1.76
N ASP A 57 -12.01 -10.64 -1.63
CA ASP A 57 -11.78 -11.68 -0.63
C ASP A 57 -10.34 -11.68 -0.14
N LYS A 58 -10.06 -12.55 0.83
CA LYS A 58 -8.74 -12.65 1.47
C LYS A 58 -7.66 -13.09 0.49
N ALA A 59 -7.99 -13.92 -0.49
CA ALA A 59 -6.99 -14.43 -1.45
C ALA A 59 -6.36 -13.27 -2.24
N GLY A 60 -7.17 -12.31 -2.69
CA GLY A 60 -6.67 -11.13 -3.37
C GLY A 60 -5.83 -10.26 -2.46
N ALA A 61 -6.27 -10.10 -1.22
CA ALA A 61 -5.51 -9.33 -0.23
C ALA A 61 -4.15 -9.96 0.03
N ASP A 62 -4.09 -11.29 0.19
CA ASP A 62 -2.82 -11.99 0.42
C ASP A 62 -1.88 -11.84 -0.78
N GLU A 63 -2.41 -11.91 -2.01
CA GLU A 63 -1.62 -11.67 -3.20
C GLU A 63 -1.04 -10.26 -3.20
N SER A 64 -1.86 -9.27 -2.84
CA SER A 64 -1.42 -7.88 -2.81
C SER A 64 -0.31 -7.64 -1.79
N VAL A 65 -0.34 -8.34 -0.66
CA VAL A 65 0.72 -8.24 0.34
C VAL A 65 2.06 -8.70 -0.24
N ARG A 66 2.06 -9.79 -1.01
CA ARG A 66 3.28 -10.26 -1.67
C ARG A 66 3.76 -9.27 -2.73
N LEU A 67 2.84 -8.77 -3.56
CA LEU A 67 3.20 -7.78 -4.59
C LEU A 67 3.78 -6.52 -3.97
N ALA A 68 3.20 -6.04 -2.88
CA ALA A 68 3.68 -4.86 -2.19
C ALA A 68 5.04 -5.10 -1.54
N ALA A 69 5.25 -6.27 -0.92
CA ALA A 69 6.53 -6.59 -0.31
C ALA A 69 7.65 -6.60 -1.36
N ASP A 70 7.41 -7.20 -2.52
CA ASP A 70 8.38 -7.22 -3.61
C ASP A 70 8.66 -5.83 -4.14
N TYR A 71 7.63 -5.04 -4.36
CA TYR A 71 7.79 -3.68 -4.86
C TYR A 71 8.59 -2.81 -3.88
N VAL A 72 8.24 -2.86 -2.60
CA VAL A 72 8.93 -2.08 -1.56
C VAL A 72 10.39 -2.48 -1.50
N LYS A 73 10.67 -3.78 -1.52
CA LYS A 73 12.05 -4.27 -1.46
C LYS A 73 12.89 -3.75 -2.62
N GLU A 74 12.33 -3.75 -3.83
CA GLU A 74 13.07 -3.38 -5.04
C GLU A 74 13.14 -1.88 -5.29
N HIS A 75 12.11 -1.14 -4.91
CA HIS A 75 11.95 0.25 -5.33
C HIS A 75 11.86 1.29 -4.22
N LEU A 76 11.48 0.92 -3.01
CA LEU A 76 11.27 1.87 -1.92
C LEU A 76 12.16 1.65 -0.71
N SER A 77 12.87 0.53 -0.62
CA SER A 77 13.62 0.19 0.60
C SER A 77 14.62 1.26 1.03
N LYS A 78 15.22 1.96 0.08
CA LYS A 78 16.19 3.02 0.39
C LYS A 78 15.55 4.32 0.85
N LEU A 79 14.26 4.49 0.57
CA LEU A 79 13.52 5.69 0.92
C LEU A 79 12.76 5.55 2.23
N LEU A 80 12.52 4.33 2.68
CA LEU A 80 11.78 4.07 3.92
C LEU A 80 12.74 4.01 5.09
N THR A 81 12.33 4.62 6.22
CA THR A 81 13.15 4.65 7.43
C THR A 81 12.92 3.44 8.31
N GLN A 82 11.85 2.68 8.04
CA GLN A 82 11.56 1.43 8.75
C GLN A 82 10.62 0.58 7.92
N LYS A 83 10.45 -0.68 8.30
CA LYS A 83 9.55 -1.58 7.59
C LYS A 83 8.11 -1.11 7.73
N PRO A 84 7.31 -1.21 6.65
CA PRO A 84 5.89 -0.87 6.76
C PRO A 84 5.18 -1.75 7.77
N GLU A 85 4.27 -1.13 8.52
CA GLU A 85 3.37 -1.86 9.41
C GLU A 85 2.13 -2.23 8.65
N ILE A 86 1.62 -3.45 8.84
CA ILE A 86 0.48 -3.96 8.09
C ILE A 86 -0.60 -4.39 9.06
N ILE A 87 -1.82 -3.91 8.82
CA ILE A 87 -3.01 -4.46 9.47
C ILE A 87 -4.00 -4.82 8.37
N GLU A 88 -4.75 -5.89 8.57
CA GLU A 88 -5.70 -6.34 7.57
C GLU A 88 -6.86 -7.09 8.22
N GLY A 89 -7.98 -7.11 7.53
CA GLY A 89 -9.14 -7.83 8.01
C GLY A 89 -10.34 -7.71 7.08
N PRO A 90 -11.36 -8.52 7.33
CA PRO A 90 -12.61 -8.40 6.56
C PRO A 90 -13.31 -7.09 6.90
N ILE A 91 -13.91 -6.47 5.88
CA ILE A 91 -14.71 -5.26 6.08
C ILE A 91 -16.04 -5.67 6.69
N LYS A 92 -16.34 -5.14 7.86
CA LYS A 92 -17.57 -5.49 8.60
C LYS A 92 -18.68 -4.46 8.44
N ALA A 93 -18.33 -3.24 8.05
CA ALA A 93 -19.30 -2.18 7.82
C ALA A 93 -18.78 -1.22 6.76
N HIS A 94 -19.67 -0.75 5.91
CA HIS A 94 -19.35 0.27 4.92
C HIS A 94 -20.65 0.98 4.52
N ASP A 95 -20.54 2.07 3.81
CA ASP A 95 -21.70 2.82 3.32
C ASP A 95 -22.40 2.10 2.17
#